data_bd1d49715d8c42d8184c86bfedad2a93
#
_entry.id   bd1d49715d8c42d8184c86bfedad2a93
#
_cell.length_a   1.000
_cell.length_b   1.000
_cell.length_c   1.000
_cell.angle_alpha   90.00
_cell.angle_beta   90.00
_cell.angle_gamma   90.00
#
_symmetry.space_group_name_H-M   'P 1'
#
loop_
_entity.id
_entity.type
_entity.pdbx_description
1 polymer ?
#
loop_
_entity_poly.entity_id
_entity_poly.type
_entity_poly.pdbx_seq_one_letter_code
_entity_poly.pdbx_strand_id
1 'polypeptide(L)'
;KKYGVDKFFYFGGVEIHKFKYDYLKNETVPIKELEKYLTKLTKTRGAKMPEGQLLLLTRHLQRIRFYLKLQKFGYKLLLKPVKLYEQEDGTTKRKANCDVEMAFYLMKEKDNFDRVIVLSGDGDFLPVLKYLKEQGKEVIILARGPRTAREIRQFAGSNFRDFEYLKYLLMMPESK
;
A
#
# COMPACT_ATOMS: atom_id res chain seq x y z
N LYS A 1 11.13 7.25 -14.85
CA LYS A 1 11.47 7.10 -16.28
C LYS A 1 12.44 5.95 -16.57
N LYS A 2 13.27 5.51 -15.60
CA LYS A 2 14.28 4.44 -15.80
C LYS A 2 13.66 3.10 -16.26
N TYR A 3 12.45 2.78 -15.81
CA TYR A 3 11.79 1.50 -16.08
C TYR A 3 10.61 1.60 -17.06
N GLY A 4 10.27 2.80 -17.53
CA GLY A 4 9.15 2.99 -18.46
C GLY A 4 7.79 2.55 -17.89
N VAL A 5 7.58 2.76 -16.58
CA VAL A 5 6.32 2.39 -15.91
C VAL A 5 5.27 3.45 -16.18
N ASP A 6 4.09 3.04 -16.64
CA ASP A 6 2.94 3.85 -16.99
C ASP A 6 1.69 3.57 -16.13
N LYS A 7 1.63 2.41 -15.47
CA LYS A 7 0.56 2.08 -14.52
C LYS A 7 1.12 1.87 -13.12
N PHE A 8 0.54 2.55 -12.14
CA PHE A 8 0.96 2.48 -10.75
C PHE A 8 -0.21 2.04 -9.86
N PHE A 9 0.03 1.02 -9.04
CA PHE A 9 -0.93 0.53 -8.05
C PHE A 9 -0.37 0.71 -6.65
N TYR A 10 -1.21 1.09 -5.72
CA TYR A 10 -0.88 1.15 -4.31
C TYR A 10 -1.92 0.39 -3.50
N PHE A 11 -1.47 -0.59 -2.75
CA PHE A 11 -2.29 -1.41 -1.87
C PHE A 11 -2.02 -1.03 -0.42
N GLY A 12 -3.08 -0.84 0.39
CA GLY A 12 -2.86 -0.43 1.77
C GLY A 12 -4.10 -0.42 2.63
N GLY A 13 -3.85 -0.37 3.94
CA GLY A 13 -4.89 -0.20 4.94
C GLY A 13 -5.14 1.26 5.29
N VAL A 14 -6.40 1.60 5.59
CA VAL A 14 -6.79 2.91 6.08
C VAL A 14 -7.76 2.81 7.25
N GLU A 15 -7.54 3.61 8.28
CA GLU A 15 -8.43 3.73 9.43
C GLU A 15 -9.67 4.56 9.08
N ILE A 16 -10.84 3.98 9.22
CA ILE A 16 -12.10 4.61 8.79
C ILE A 16 -12.88 5.31 9.90
N HIS A 17 -12.54 5.12 11.19
CA HIS A 17 -13.16 5.82 12.33
C HIS A 17 -14.69 5.86 12.31
N LYS A 18 -15.34 4.72 12.08
CA LYS A 18 -16.81 4.59 11.94
C LYS A 18 -17.41 5.26 10.69
N PHE A 19 -16.59 5.73 9.76
CA PHE A 19 -17.07 6.13 8.45
C PHE A 19 -17.73 4.93 7.75
N LYS A 20 -18.93 5.16 7.22
CA LYS A 20 -19.70 4.11 6.54
C LYS A 20 -19.66 4.36 5.03
N TYR A 21 -19.45 3.32 4.27
CA TYR A 21 -19.55 3.32 2.81
C TYR A 21 -20.05 1.95 2.34
N ASP A 22 -20.52 1.87 1.10
CA ASP A 22 -21.03 0.65 0.50
C ASP A 22 -19.87 -0.18 -0.05
N TYR A 23 -19.56 -1.30 0.61
CA TYR A 23 -18.48 -2.22 0.21
C TYR A 23 -18.75 -2.94 -1.11
N LEU A 24 -20.01 -3.09 -1.51
CA LEU A 24 -20.37 -3.78 -2.74
C LEU A 24 -20.24 -2.87 -3.96
N LYS A 25 -20.50 -1.58 -3.78
CA LYS A 25 -20.38 -0.57 -4.84
C LYS A 25 -18.98 0.00 -4.99
N ASN A 26 -18.15 -0.09 -3.95
CA ASN A 26 -16.82 0.52 -3.94
C ASN A 26 -15.73 -0.55 -3.83
N GLU A 27 -14.92 -0.68 -4.87
CA GLU A 27 -13.74 -1.55 -4.91
C GLU A 27 -12.67 -1.17 -3.86
N THR A 28 -12.70 0.08 -3.42
CA THR A 28 -11.73 0.67 -2.46
C THR A 28 -12.44 1.65 -1.53
N VAL A 29 -11.82 1.97 -0.39
CA VAL A 29 -12.35 3.02 0.49
C VAL A 29 -12.40 4.35 -0.26
N PRO A 30 -13.56 5.05 -0.30
CA PRO A 30 -13.71 6.34 -0.97
C PRO A 30 -12.95 7.43 -0.20
N ILE A 31 -11.68 7.58 -0.50
CA ILE A 31 -10.70 8.33 0.28
C ILE A 31 -11.02 9.83 0.40
N LYS A 32 -11.62 10.42 -0.64
CA LYS A 32 -12.03 11.85 -0.62
C LYS A 32 -13.18 12.10 0.35
N GLU A 33 -14.12 11.17 0.40
CA GLU A 33 -15.27 11.25 1.33
C GLU A 33 -14.81 10.99 2.77
N LEU A 34 -13.90 10.02 2.95
CA LEU A 34 -13.28 9.76 4.24
C LEU A 34 -12.51 10.98 4.76
N GLU A 35 -11.75 11.68 3.91
CA GLU A 35 -11.05 12.91 4.30
C GLU A 35 -12.04 13.98 4.80
N LYS A 36 -13.12 14.22 4.05
CA LYS A 36 -14.16 15.18 4.43
C LYS A 36 -14.78 14.81 5.78
N TYR A 37 -15.11 13.52 5.96
CA TYR A 37 -15.67 13.01 7.19
C TYR A 37 -14.74 13.22 8.39
N LEU A 38 -13.47 12.83 8.29
CA LEU A 38 -12.51 12.98 9.39
C LEU A 38 -12.18 14.44 9.67
N THR A 39 -12.10 15.29 8.65
CA THR A 39 -11.91 16.73 8.82
C THR A 39 -13.09 17.35 9.58
N LYS A 40 -14.33 16.98 9.25
CA LYS A 40 -15.51 17.39 9.99
C LYS A 40 -15.45 16.90 11.43
N LEU A 41 -15.12 15.62 11.63
CA LEU A 41 -15.01 15.01 12.96
C LEU A 41 -14.02 15.75 13.85
N THR A 42 -12.84 16.09 13.31
CA THR A 42 -11.81 16.87 14.02
C THR A 42 -12.31 18.26 14.40
N LYS A 43 -12.98 18.96 13.48
CA LYS A 43 -13.53 20.32 13.74
C LYS A 43 -14.63 20.32 14.80
N THR A 44 -15.54 19.33 14.75
CA THR A 44 -16.73 19.34 15.62
C THR A 44 -16.49 18.72 16.99
N ARG A 45 -15.57 17.77 17.10
CA ARG A 45 -15.34 17.01 18.34
C ARG A 45 -13.92 17.11 18.87
N GLY A 46 -12.97 17.69 18.12
CA GLY A 46 -11.56 17.70 18.47
C GLY A 46 -11.29 18.34 19.85
N ALA A 47 -11.93 19.45 20.17
CA ALA A 47 -11.79 20.14 21.46
C ALA A 47 -12.29 19.31 22.68
N LYS A 48 -13.14 18.30 22.44
CA LYS A 48 -13.71 17.42 23.49
C LYS A 48 -13.06 16.03 23.49
N MET A 49 -12.10 15.78 22.59
CA MET A 49 -11.39 14.50 22.52
C MET A 49 -10.21 14.47 23.48
N PRO A 50 -9.91 13.32 24.10
CA PRO A 50 -8.61 13.11 24.75
C PRO A 50 -7.47 13.37 23.77
N GLU A 51 -6.38 13.96 24.26
CA GLU A 51 -5.22 14.37 23.43
C GLU A 51 -4.69 13.22 22.55
N GLY A 52 -4.56 12.01 23.13
CA GLY A 52 -4.11 10.83 22.40
C GLY A 52 -5.01 10.44 21.23
N GLN A 53 -6.35 10.60 21.38
CA GLN A 53 -7.28 10.32 20.28
C GLN A 53 -7.19 11.38 19.18
N LEU A 54 -7.05 12.64 19.56
CA LEU A 54 -6.88 13.75 18.61
C LEU A 54 -5.59 13.58 17.81
N LEU A 55 -4.50 13.20 18.47
CA LEU A 55 -3.21 12.92 17.83
C LEU A 55 -3.32 11.78 16.80
N LEU A 56 -3.98 10.67 17.18
CA LEU A 56 -4.22 9.55 16.26
C LEU A 56 -5.04 9.99 15.04
N LEU A 57 -6.12 10.73 15.26
CA LEU A 57 -6.98 11.23 14.19
C LEU A 57 -6.21 12.14 13.23
N THR A 58 -5.36 13.01 13.77
CA THR A 58 -4.50 13.90 12.99
C THR A 58 -3.50 13.11 12.14
N ARG A 59 -2.85 12.09 12.70
CA ARG A 59 -1.93 11.20 11.95
C ARG A 59 -2.67 10.45 10.83
N HIS A 60 -3.90 10.00 11.08
CA HIS A 60 -4.70 9.34 10.05
C HIS A 60 -5.11 10.30 8.94
N LEU A 61 -5.46 11.55 9.25
CA LEU A 61 -5.69 12.58 8.25
C LEU A 61 -4.45 12.88 7.39
N GLN A 62 -3.27 12.96 8.01
CA GLN A 62 -2.01 13.13 7.26
C GLN A 62 -1.77 11.98 6.30
N ARG A 63 -2.02 10.72 6.73
CA ARG A 63 -1.92 9.53 5.86
C ARG A 63 -2.91 9.58 4.71
N ILE A 64 -4.16 10.01 4.95
CA ILE A 64 -5.17 10.16 3.89
C ILE A 64 -4.74 11.21 2.87
N ARG A 65 -4.19 12.34 3.31
CA ARG A 65 -3.66 13.37 2.41
C ARG A 65 -2.48 12.87 1.59
N PHE A 66 -1.63 12.04 2.17
CA PHE A 66 -0.59 11.34 1.43
C PHE A 66 -1.19 10.43 0.33
N TYR A 67 -2.22 9.64 0.62
CA TYR A 67 -2.90 8.83 -0.38
C TYR A 67 -3.52 9.67 -1.50
N LEU A 68 -4.16 10.78 -1.16
CA LEU A 68 -4.69 11.72 -2.16
C LEU A 68 -3.57 12.32 -3.04
N LYS A 69 -2.38 12.53 -2.48
CA LYS A 69 -1.21 12.97 -3.25
C LYS A 69 -0.73 11.87 -4.20
N LEU A 70 -0.67 10.61 -3.76
CA LEU A 70 -0.37 9.49 -4.66
C LEU A 70 -1.37 9.40 -5.81
N GLN A 71 -2.66 9.57 -5.54
CA GLN A 71 -3.70 9.59 -6.58
C GLN A 71 -3.46 10.70 -7.61
N LYS A 72 -3.02 11.89 -7.17
CA LYS A 72 -2.63 12.98 -8.09
C LYS A 72 -1.41 12.65 -8.95
N PHE A 73 -0.54 11.76 -8.47
CA PHE A 73 0.60 11.25 -9.23
C PHE A 73 0.25 10.06 -10.14
N GLY A 74 -1.04 9.74 -10.30
CA GLY A 74 -1.50 8.69 -11.19
C GLY A 74 -1.56 7.30 -10.58
N TYR A 75 -1.37 7.16 -9.26
CA TYR A 75 -1.54 5.86 -8.61
C TYR A 75 -3.02 5.46 -8.53
N LYS A 76 -3.34 4.25 -8.96
CA LYS A 76 -4.60 3.59 -8.60
C LYS A 76 -4.48 3.09 -7.17
N LEU A 77 -5.32 3.62 -6.29
CA LEU A 77 -5.33 3.24 -4.87
C LEU A 77 -6.33 2.11 -4.62
N LEU A 78 -5.87 1.07 -3.96
CA LEU A 78 -6.66 -0.08 -3.53
C LEU A 78 -6.55 -0.17 -2.00
N LEU A 79 -7.41 0.60 -1.34
CA LEU A 79 -7.39 0.79 0.09
C LEU A 79 -8.53 0.01 0.74
N LYS A 80 -8.23 -0.73 1.80
CA LYS A 80 -9.23 -1.44 2.60
C LYS A 80 -9.22 -0.96 4.06
N PRO A 81 -10.34 -1.09 4.78
CA PRO A 81 -10.39 -0.73 6.19
C PRO A 81 -9.41 -1.58 7.00
N VAL A 82 -8.71 -0.94 7.92
CA VAL A 82 -7.99 -1.66 8.98
C VAL A 82 -9.00 -2.31 9.90
N LYS A 83 -8.86 -3.62 10.11
CA LYS A 83 -9.66 -4.39 11.05
C LYS A 83 -8.93 -4.50 12.39
N LEU A 84 -9.71 -4.43 13.46
CA LEU A 84 -9.25 -4.67 14.82
C LEU A 84 -9.60 -6.10 15.19
N TYR A 85 -8.62 -6.84 15.70
CA TYR A 85 -8.79 -8.19 16.23
C TYR A 85 -8.39 -8.17 17.69
N GLU A 86 -9.28 -8.56 18.57
CA GLU A 86 -8.94 -8.83 19.97
C GLU A 86 -8.18 -10.17 20.03
N GLN A 87 -7.06 -10.20 20.72
CA GLN A 87 -6.28 -11.40 20.96
C GLN A 87 -6.70 -12.02 22.30
N GLU A 88 -6.40 -13.30 22.51
CA GLU A 88 -6.73 -14.03 23.75
C GLU A 88 -6.11 -13.39 25.00
N ASP A 89 -5.00 -12.67 24.85
CA ASP A 89 -4.32 -11.93 25.94
C ASP A 89 -4.95 -10.55 26.22
N GLY A 90 -6.10 -10.23 25.60
CA GLY A 90 -6.80 -8.94 25.73
C GLY A 90 -6.15 -7.78 24.94
N THR A 91 -5.07 -8.05 24.21
CA THR A 91 -4.47 -7.03 23.34
C THR A 91 -5.22 -6.90 22.01
N THR A 92 -5.17 -5.72 21.39
CA THR A 92 -5.82 -5.47 20.10
C THR A 92 -4.79 -5.42 18.99
N LYS A 93 -4.89 -6.31 18.02
CA LYS A 93 -4.07 -6.30 16.81
C LYS A 93 -4.79 -5.62 15.66
N ARG A 94 -4.12 -4.65 15.05
CA ARG A 94 -4.60 -3.98 13.84
C ARG A 94 -4.04 -4.69 12.61
N LYS A 95 -4.91 -5.11 11.70
CA LYS A 95 -4.50 -5.79 10.47
C LYS A 95 -5.24 -5.24 9.25
N ALA A 96 -4.49 -4.94 8.22
CA ALA A 96 -4.99 -4.70 6.87
C ALA A 96 -4.03 -5.38 5.90
N ASN A 97 -4.20 -6.69 5.77
CA ASN A 97 -3.41 -7.47 4.81
C ASN A 97 -3.99 -7.26 3.41
N CYS A 98 -3.18 -6.81 2.45
CA CYS A 98 -3.56 -6.54 1.07
C CYS A 98 -2.93 -7.51 0.08
N ASP A 99 -2.39 -8.65 0.55
CA ASP A 99 -1.65 -9.61 -0.28
C ASP A 99 -2.59 -10.25 -1.31
N VAL A 100 -3.82 -10.59 -0.90
CA VAL A 100 -4.83 -11.15 -1.81
C VAL A 100 -5.20 -10.14 -2.90
N GLU A 101 -5.41 -8.86 -2.55
CA GLU A 101 -5.72 -7.81 -3.51
C GLU A 101 -4.56 -7.60 -4.46
N MET A 102 -3.31 -7.58 -3.97
CA MET A 102 -2.13 -7.43 -4.81
C MET A 102 -1.96 -8.62 -5.76
N ALA A 103 -2.09 -9.86 -5.26
CA ALA A 103 -2.04 -11.06 -6.09
C ALA A 103 -3.15 -11.06 -7.15
N PHE A 104 -4.39 -10.71 -6.77
CA PHE A 104 -5.51 -10.60 -7.69
C PHE A 104 -5.23 -9.59 -8.81
N TYR A 105 -4.68 -8.41 -8.49
CA TYR A 105 -4.39 -7.39 -9.49
C TYR A 105 -3.21 -7.75 -10.39
N LEU A 106 -2.19 -8.43 -9.87
CA LEU A 106 -1.11 -9.00 -10.69
C LEU A 106 -1.67 -9.96 -11.74
N MET A 107 -2.64 -10.79 -11.37
CA MET A 107 -3.29 -11.73 -12.28
C MET A 107 -4.27 -11.05 -13.24
N LYS A 108 -5.09 -10.12 -12.74
CA LYS A 108 -6.10 -9.37 -13.52
C LYS A 108 -5.47 -8.55 -14.63
N GLU A 109 -4.32 -7.94 -14.35
CA GLU A 109 -3.64 -7.05 -15.28
C GLU A 109 -2.55 -7.75 -16.13
N LYS A 110 -2.33 -9.06 -15.96
CA LYS A 110 -1.20 -9.79 -16.57
C LYS A 110 -1.08 -9.63 -18.09
N ASP A 111 -2.19 -9.47 -18.78
CA ASP A 111 -2.22 -9.32 -20.23
C ASP A 111 -2.01 -7.85 -20.68
N ASN A 112 -1.98 -6.93 -19.72
CA ASN A 112 -1.81 -5.50 -19.94
C ASN A 112 -0.38 -5.01 -19.67
N PHE A 113 0.58 -5.89 -19.40
CA PHE A 113 1.99 -5.53 -19.21
C PHE A 113 2.91 -6.66 -19.68
N ASP A 114 4.11 -6.29 -20.13
CA ASP A 114 5.21 -7.21 -20.38
C ASP A 114 6.21 -7.25 -19.23
N ARG A 115 6.23 -6.18 -18.43
CA ARG A 115 7.11 -6.01 -17.27
C ARG A 115 6.33 -5.54 -16.06
N VAL A 116 6.62 -6.12 -14.89
CA VAL A 116 6.08 -5.67 -13.62
C VAL A 116 7.20 -5.41 -12.61
N ILE A 117 7.05 -4.33 -11.83
CA ILE A 117 7.92 -4.02 -10.70
C ILE A 117 7.10 -4.20 -9.43
N VAL A 118 7.49 -5.16 -8.60
CA VAL A 118 6.82 -5.49 -7.34
C VAL A 118 7.64 -4.94 -6.18
N LEU A 119 7.02 -4.08 -5.37
CA LEU A 119 7.64 -3.48 -4.18
C LEU A 119 7.26 -4.29 -2.94
N SER A 120 7.64 -5.55 -2.93
CA SER A 120 7.45 -6.46 -1.80
C SER A 120 8.57 -7.48 -1.71
N GLY A 121 8.95 -7.83 -0.48
CA GLY A 121 9.88 -8.91 -0.20
C GLY A 121 9.22 -10.13 0.43
N ASP A 122 7.88 -10.19 0.41
CA ASP A 122 7.10 -11.26 1.05
C ASP A 122 7.10 -12.52 0.19
N GLY A 123 7.45 -13.65 0.83
CA GLY A 123 7.50 -14.99 0.21
C GLY A 123 6.16 -15.48 -0.29
N ASP A 124 5.06 -15.03 0.31
CA ASP A 124 3.71 -15.45 -0.06
C ASP A 124 3.35 -15.08 -1.52
N PHE A 125 4.05 -14.13 -2.12
CA PHE A 125 3.88 -13.80 -3.54
C PHE A 125 4.61 -14.72 -4.50
N LEU A 126 5.51 -15.61 -4.04
CA LEU A 126 6.32 -16.46 -4.91
C LEU A 126 5.50 -17.25 -5.94
N PRO A 127 4.35 -17.86 -5.60
CA PRO A 127 3.56 -18.61 -6.57
C PRO A 127 3.08 -17.76 -7.75
N VAL A 128 2.53 -16.58 -7.47
CA VAL A 128 2.03 -15.69 -8.53
C VAL A 128 3.18 -15.11 -9.37
N LEU A 129 4.31 -14.81 -8.75
CA LEU A 129 5.48 -14.28 -9.45
C LEU A 129 6.11 -15.32 -10.39
N LYS A 130 6.18 -16.60 -9.96
CA LYS A 130 6.60 -17.72 -10.82
C LYS A 130 5.69 -17.86 -12.02
N TYR A 131 4.38 -17.88 -11.79
CA TYR A 131 3.41 -17.96 -12.87
C TYR A 131 3.57 -16.82 -13.89
N LEU A 132 3.73 -15.59 -13.44
CA LEU A 132 3.96 -14.45 -14.35
C LEU A 132 5.22 -14.64 -15.20
N LYS A 133 6.30 -15.15 -14.61
CA LYS A 133 7.54 -15.46 -15.33
C LYS A 133 7.35 -16.59 -16.35
N GLU A 134 6.58 -17.62 -16.03
CA GLU A 134 6.19 -18.72 -16.96
C GLU A 134 5.35 -18.17 -18.12
N GLN A 135 4.54 -17.13 -17.88
CA GLN A 135 3.80 -16.43 -18.94
C GLN A 135 4.68 -15.45 -19.75
N GLY A 136 5.99 -15.50 -19.60
CA GLY A 136 6.94 -14.66 -20.35
C GLY A 136 7.05 -13.22 -19.83
N LYS A 137 6.49 -12.91 -18.64
CA LYS A 137 6.57 -11.56 -18.09
C LYS A 137 7.91 -11.31 -17.39
N GLU A 138 8.47 -10.12 -17.59
CA GLU A 138 9.65 -9.70 -16.82
C GLU A 138 9.22 -9.23 -15.43
N VAL A 139 9.68 -9.94 -14.39
CA VAL A 139 9.39 -9.62 -13.00
C VAL A 139 10.61 -9.01 -12.33
N ILE A 140 10.50 -7.77 -11.88
CA ILE A 140 11.52 -7.05 -11.12
C ILE A 140 11.03 -6.90 -9.68
N ILE A 141 11.86 -7.29 -8.73
CA ILE A 141 11.59 -7.12 -7.30
C ILE A 141 12.39 -5.93 -6.77
N LEU A 142 11.69 -5.03 -6.11
CA LEU A 142 12.27 -3.86 -5.45
C LEU A 142 11.93 -3.91 -3.96
N ALA A 143 12.90 -4.30 -3.14
CA ALA A 143 12.65 -4.51 -1.71
C ALA A 143 13.94 -4.32 -0.89
N ARG A 144 13.82 -4.30 0.44
CA ARG A 144 14.97 -4.21 1.34
C ARG A 144 15.56 -5.60 1.54
N GLY A 145 16.81 -5.82 1.10
CA GLY A 145 17.50 -7.11 1.11
C GLY A 145 17.38 -7.89 2.42
N PRO A 146 17.73 -7.31 3.59
CA PRO A 146 17.66 -8.01 4.89
C PRO A 146 16.23 -8.41 5.33
N ARG A 147 15.19 -7.80 4.76
CA ARG A 147 13.79 -8.07 5.08
C ARG A 147 13.04 -8.81 3.98
N THR A 148 13.76 -9.23 2.95
CA THR A 148 13.19 -9.98 1.83
C THR A 148 13.37 -11.48 2.06
N ALA A 149 12.32 -12.24 1.85
CA ALA A 149 12.34 -13.69 1.91
C ALA A 149 13.43 -14.26 0.99
N ARG A 150 14.12 -15.30 1.45
CA ARG A 150 15.27 -15.90 0.70
C ARG A 150 14.83 -16.39 -0.67
N GLU A 151 13.69 -17.04 -0.74
CA GLU A 151 13.09 -17.56 -1.96
C GLU A 151 12.77 -16.48 -2.99
N ILE A 152 12.31 -15.32 -2.54
CA ILE A 152 12.08 -14.16 -3.43
C ILE A 152 13.38 -13.65 -4.02
N ARG A 153 14.45 -13.56 -3.23
CA ARG A 153 15.78 -13.14 -3.74
C ARG A 153 16.34 -14.13 -4.72
N GLN A 154 16.21 -15.44 -4.45
CA GLN A 154 16.65 -16.50 -5.37
C GLN A 154 15.84 -16.47 -6.67
N PHE A 155 14.52 -16.32 -6.59
CA PHE A 155 13.63 -16.22 -7.74
C PHE A 155 13.99 -15.03 -8.63
N ALA A 156 14.17 -13.87 -8.03
CA ALA A 156 14.46 -12.63 -8.77
C ALA A 156 15.85 -12.61 -9.38
N GLY A 157 16.86 -13.19 -8.72
CA GLY A 157 18.24 -13.22 -9.18
C GLY A 157 18.73 -11.82 -9.57
N SER A 158 19.17 -11.67 -10.82
CA SER A 158 19.62 -10.38 -11.37
C SER A 158 18.53 -9.30 -11.47
N ASN A 159 17.25 -9.66 -11.34
CA ASN A 159 16.11 -8.73 -11.31
C ASN A 159 15.76 -8.26 -9.89
N PHE A 160 16.52 -8.65 -8.88
CA PHE A 160 16.40 -8.07 -7.55
C PHE A 160 17.07 -6.69 -7.47
N ARG A 161 16.40 -5.72 -6.86
CA ARG A 161 16.94 -4.38 -6.58
C ARG A 161 16.71 -4.06 -5.11
N ASP A 162 17.81 -3.81 -4.41
CA ASP A 162 17.73 -3.38 -3.01
C ASP A 162 17.51 -1.86 -2.92
N PHE A 163 16.55 -1.45 -2.09
CA PHE A 163 16.30 -0.03 -1.83
C PHE A 163 17.52 0.71 -1.28
N GLU A 164 18.37 0.04 -0.52
CA GLU A 164 19.54 0.70 0.09
C GLU A 164 20.50 1.22 -0.97
N TYR A 165 20.71 0.46 -2.06
CA TYR A 165 21.51 0.93 -3.19
C TYR A 165 20.87 2.04 -4.01
N LEU A 166 19.55 2.18 -3.90
CA LEU A 166 18.82 3.25 -4.60
C LEU A 166 18.66 4.51 -3.74
N LYS A 167 19.04 4.46 -2.47
CA LYS A 167 18.83 5.55 -1.51
C LYS A 167 19.31 6.89 -2.05
N TYR A 168 20.51 6.96 -2.57
CA TYR A 168 21.09 8.18 -3.13
C TYR A 168 20.39 8.71 -4.37
N LEU A 169 19.79 7.79 -5.16
CA LEU A 169 19.02 8.15 -6.35
C LEU A 169 17.59 8.62 -6.02
N LEU A 170 17.09 8.24 -4.84
CA LEU A 170 15.75 8.52 -4.36
C LEU A 170 15.70 9.69 -3.39
N MET A 171 16.85 10.14 -2.88
CA MET A 171 16.91 11.35 -2.05
C MET A 171 16.52 12.55 -2.89
N MET A 172 15.46 13.23 -2.46
CA MET A 172 15.13 14.55 -3.01
C MET A 172 16.31 15.50 -2.67
N PRO A 173 16.75 16.34 -3.62
CA PRO A 173 17.68 17.40 -3.26
C PRO A 173 17.04 18.24 -2.14
N GLU A 174 17.83 18.54 -1.11
CA GLU A 174 17.36 19.44 -0.06
C GLU A 174 16.89 20.73 -0.72
N SER A 175 15.63 21.10 -0.47
CA SER A 175 15.10 22.38 -0.91
C SER A 175 15.92 23.48 -0.23
N LYS A 176 16.71 24.19 -1.03
CA LYS A 176 17.39 25.42 -0.59
C LYS A 176 16.35 26.45 -0.22
#